data_ebdb5fb0b15fec80a2f0bbe24a8be8ef
#
_entry.id   ebdb5fb0b15fec80a2f0bbe24a8be8ef
#
_cell.length_a   1.000
_cell.length_b   1.000
_cell.length_c   1.000
_cell.angle_alpha   90.00
_cell.angle_beta   90.00
_cell.angle_gamma   90.00
#
_symmetry.space_group_name_H-M   'P 1'
#
loop_
_entity.id
_entity.type
_entity.pdbx_description
1 polymer ?
#
loop_
_entity_poly.entity_id
_entity_poly.type
_entity_poly.pdbx_seq_one_letter_code
_entity_poly.pdbx_strand_id
1 'polypeptide(L)'
;YFFRDLSAYYMEWQVLKGGEVMRSGRVEDLNVGPQQTVKMKLPIGKTCQCTEWLLNVAYKLKNTEGLLPAGHTVAKQQLVLNPYKAPSMELKNQAKSNWEVVEPTLKENDERYLIVDGENFRIEFDKLNGYLSKYQVNGLDMMKEGSYLKPNFWRAPTDNDFGAYLQRRYAVWKNPTIKLVSLQQRIADQQAIIEVAYELPEVSAKLNLTYVINNEGAMKVT
;
A
#
# COMPACT_ATOMS: atom_id res chain seq x y z
N TYR A 1 -25.24 -26.50 7.70
CA TYR A 1 -26.31 -27.23 6.99
C TYR A 1 -27.28 -27.88 8.00
N PHE A 2 -28.60 -27.77 7.73
CA PHE A 2 -29.62 -28.25 8.66
C PHE A 2 -29.83 -29.78 8.61
N PHE A 3 -29.66 -30.38 7.44
CA PHE A 3 -30.03 -31.77 7.21
C PHE A 3 -28.89 -32.67 6.69
N ARG A 4 -27.72 -32.08 6.43
CA ARG A 4 -26.61 -32.76 5.81
C ARG A 4 -25.39 -32.78 6.72
N ASP A 5 -24.73 -33.90 6.82
CA ASP A 5 -23.44 -34.07 7.47
C ASP A 5 -22.28 -33.70 6.52
N LEU A 6 -21.05 -33.78 7.01
CA LEU A 6 -19.86 -33.47 6.21
C LEU A 6 -19.19 -34.72 5.61
N SER A 7 -19.80 -35.91 5.67
CA SER A 7 -19.20 -37.16 5.19
C SER A 7 -18.92 -37.19 3.67
N ALA A 8 -19.73 -36.44 2.89
CA ALA A 8 -19.57 -36.31 1.44
C ALA A 8 -18.41 -35.41 1.02
N TYR A 9 -17.75 -34.75 1.98
CA TYR A 9 -16.68 -33.78 1.71
C TYR A 9 -15.37 -34.23 2.33
N TYR A 10 -14.26 -33.70 1.78
CA TYR A 10 -12.97 -33.68 2.42
C TYR A 10 -12.51 -32.21 2.57
N MET A 11 -11.57 -31.99 3.46
CA MET A 11 -11.01 -30.64 3.70
C MET A 11 -9.55 -30.61 3.26
N GLU A 12 -9.20 -29.66 2.40
CA GLU A 12 -7.81 -29.29 2.12
C GLU A 12 -7.44 -28.05 2.92
N TRP A 13 -6.21 -28.01 3.38
CA TRP A 13 -5.68 -26.84 4.06
C TRP A 13 -4.28 -26.50 3.55
N GLN A 14 -3.95 -25.21 3.54
CA GLN A 14 -2.66 -24.67 3.15
C GLN A 14 -2.24 -23.58 4.12
N VAL A 15 -1.01 -23.65 4.61
CA VAL A 15 -0.38 -22.58 5.39
C VAL A 15 0.49 -21.77 4.46
N LEU A 16 0.23 -20.47 4.39
CA LEU A 16 0.93 -19.52 3.53
C LEU A 16 1.78 -18.57 4.38
N LYS A 17 2.95 -18.22 3.86
CA LYS A 17 3.83 -17.17 4.38
C LYS A 17 4.12 -16.19 3.26
N GLY A 18 3.69 -14.93 3.43
CA GLY A 18 3.88 -13.90 2.40
C GLY A 18 3.32 -14.29 1.03
N GLY A 19 2.22 -15.07 0.99
CA GLY A 19 1.59 -15.56 -0.25
C GLY A 19 2.09 -16.92 -0.75
N GLU A 20 3.23 -17.42 -0.27
CA GLU A 20 3.78 -18.73 -0.67
C GLU A 20 3.28 -19.87 0.21
N VAL A 21 2.93 -21.00 -0.41
CA VAL A 21 2.48 -22.20 0.32
C VAL A 21 3.67 -22.89 0.97
N MET A 22 3.71 -22.85 2.29
CA MET A 22 4.77 -23.46 3.10
C MET A 22 4.45 -24.90 3.49
N ARG A 23 3.17 -25.19 3.73
CA ARG A 23 2.67 -26.51 4.13
C ARG A 23 1.26 -26.69 3.63
N SER A 24 0.90 -27.92 3.35
CA SER A 24 -0.46 -28.31 2.98
C SER A 24 -0.79 -29.68 3.51
N GLY A 25 -2.06 -29.96 3.54
CA GLY A 25 -2.55 -31.28 3.91
C GLY A 25 -4.02 -31.44 3.60
N ARG A 26 -4.50 -32.65 3.86
CA ARG A 26 -5.87 -33.03 3.57
C ARG A 26 -6.45 -33.87 4.73
N VAL A 27 -7.71 -33.65 5.03
CA VAL A 27 -8.48 -34.44 5.99
C VAL A 27 -9.63 -35.09 5.23
N GLU A 28 -9.57 -36.40 5.12
CA GLU A 28 -10.55 -37.17 4.33
C GLU A 28 -11.87 -37.40 5.08
N ASP A 29 -11.79 -37.63 6.37
CA ASP A 29 -12.95 -38.03 7.15
C ASP A 29 -13.41 -36.91 8.07
N LEU A 30 -14.50 -36.29 7.66
CA LEU A 30 -15.16 -35.22 8.38
C LEU A 30 -16.42 -35.75 9.06
N ASN A 31 -16.24 -36.35 10.23
CA ASN A 31 -17.35 -36.92 11.02
C ASN A 31 -18.09 -35.85 11.81
N VAL A 32 -18.79 -34.97 11.11
CA VAL A 32 -19.55 -33.87 11.68
C VAL A 32 -21.00 -33.97 11.21
N GLY A 33 -21.90 -34.28 12.14
CA GLY A 33 -23.33 -34.38 11.86
C GLY A 33 -23.99 -33.00 11.58
N PRO A 34 -25.26 -33.03 11.13
CA PRO A 34 -26.03 -31.82 10.90
C PRO A 34 -26.08 -30.96 12.16
N GLN A 35 -25.89 -29.61 12.00
CA GLN A 35 -25.92 -28.63 13.08
C GLN A 35 -24.86 -28.82 14.19
N GLN A 36 -23.91 -29.74 13.99
CA GLN A 36 -22.85 -30.00 14.95
C GLN A 36 -21.59 -29.18 14.66
N THR A 37 -20.80 -28.98 15.69
CA THR A 37 -19.48 -28.34 15.60
C THR A 37 -18.43 -29.22 16.24
N VAL A 38 -17.34 -29.48 15.52
CA VAL A 38 -16.20 -30.27 16.00
C VAL A 38 -14.94 -29.45 15.95
N LYS A 39 -14.16 -29.47 17.03
CA LYS A 39 -12.84 -28.86 17.07
C LYS A 39 -11.80 -29.81 16.50
N MET A 40 -11.05 -29.37 15.51
CA MET A 40 -10.00 -30.13 14.86
C MET A 40 -8.63 -29.47 15.06
N LYS A 41 -7.60 -30.26 15.32
CA LYS A 41 -6.21 -29.81 15.33
C LYS A 41 -5.56 -30.12 13.99
N LEU A 42 -5.06 -29.10 13.34
CA LEU A 42 -4.28 -29.25 12.09
C LEU A 42 -2.78 -29.20 12.40
N PRO A 43 -1.95 -30.01 11.73
CA PRO A 43 -0.49 -30.01 11.93
C PRO A 43 0.19 -28.84 11.20
N ILE A 44 -0.27 -27.63 11.46
CA ILE A 44 0.18 -26.42 10.78
C ILE A 44 1.62 -26.01 11.16
N GLY A 45 2.15 -26.54 12.27
CA GLY A 45 3.49 -26.25 12.78
C GLY A 45 3.60 -24.86 13.43
N LYS A 46 4.84 -24.48 13.74
CA LYS A 46 5.12 -23.16 14.32
C LYS A 46 5.16 -22.09 13.23
N THR A 47 4.61 -20.92 13.53
CA THR A 47 4.69 -19.70 12.70
C THR A 47 5.56 -18.67 13.41
N CYS A 48 6.38 -17.89 12.68
CA CYS A 48 7.11 -16.79 13.26
C CYS A 48 6.25 -15.51 13.24
N GLN A 49 6.49 -14.62 14.20
CA GLN A 49 5.80 -13.31 14.23
C GLN A 49 6.43 -12.26 13.31
N CYS A 50 7.39 -12.66 12.47
CA CYS A 50 8.19 -11.75 11.65
C CYS A 50 7.50 -11.36 10.33
N THR A 51 6.46 -12.09 9.92
CA THR A 51 5.76 -11.86 8.65
C THR A 51 4.31 -12.36 8.75
N GLU A 52 3.50 -12.07 7.73
CA GLU A 52 2.14 -12.57 7.62
C GLU A 52 2.12 -14.08 7.42
N TRP A 53 1.24 -14.74 8.17
CA TRP A 53 0.91 -16.16 8.00
C TRP A 53 -0.59 -16.33 7.90
N LEU A 54 -1.01 -17.06 6.88
CA LEU A 54 -2.42 -17.31 6.58
C LEU A 54 -2.67 -18.83 6.55
N LEU A 55 -3.88 -19.23 6.91
CA LEU A 55 -4.38 -20.60 6.73
C LEU A 55 -5.56 -20.56 5.77
N ASN A 56 -5.39 -21.15 4.60
CA ASN A 56 -6.50 -21.43 3.69
C ASN A 56 -7.09 -22.79 4.01
N VAL A 57 -8.41 -22.85 4.05
CA VAL A 57 -9.18 -24.09 4.21
C VAL A 57 -10.20 -24.16 3.10
N ALA A 58 -10.31 -25.30 2.44
CA ALA A 58 -11.28 -25.56 1.39
C ALA A 58 -11.98 -26.89 1.61
N TYR A 59 -13.30 -26.89 1.53
CA TYR A 59 -14.10 -28.12 1.57
C TYR A 59 -14.48 -28.50 0.14
N LYS A 60 -14.23 -29.76 -0.22
CA LYS A 60 -14.39 -30.28 -1.58
C LYS A 60 -15.23 -31.54 -1.59
N LEU A 61 -15.96 -31.76 -2.67
CA LEU A 61 -16.74 -32.98 -2.88
C LEU A 61 -15.84 -34.20 -3.05
N LYS A 62 -16.13 -35.30 -2.35
CA LYS A 62 -15.48 -36.62 -2.58
C LYS A 62 -15.90 -37.23 -3.91
N ASN A 63 -17.18 -37.12 -4.25
CA ASN A 63 -17.78 -37.71 -5.45
C ASN A 63 -18.53 -36.65 -6.25
N THR A 64 -18.77 -36.91 -7.52
CA THR A 64 -19.62 -36.10 -8.37
C THR A 64 -21.05 -36.04 -7.81
N GLU A 65 -21.62 -34.84 -7.73
CA GLU A 65 -22.96 -34.59 -7.22
C GLU A 65 -23.72 -33.66 -8.15
N GLY A 66 -24.69 -34.23 -8.89
CA GLY A 66 -25.43 -33.48 -9.92
C GLY A 66 -24.48 -32.97 -10.99
N LEU A 67 -24.44 -31.61 -11.17
CA LEU A 67 -23.56 -30.95 -12.12
C LEU A 67 -22.18 -30.60 -11.55
N LEU A 68 -21.90 -30.89 -10.28
CA LEU A 68 -20.65 -30.57 -9.63
C LEU A 68 -19.73 -31.82 -9.64
N PRO A 69 -18.55 -31.75 -10.28
CA PRO A 69 -17.62 -32.85 -10.32
C PRO A 69 -16.98 -33.15 -8.96
N ALA A 70 -16.46 -34.36 -8.78
CA ALA A 70 -15.58 -34.65 -7.64
C ALA A 70 -14.42 -33.67 -7.59
N GLY A 71 -14.04 -33.25 -6.38
CA GLY A 71 -13.02 -32.20 -6.16
C GLY A 71 -13.53 -30.76 -6.27
N HIS A 72 -14.81 -30.56 -6.63
CA HIS A 72 -15.38 -29.20 -6.64
C HIS A 72 -15.36 -28.58 -5.24
N THR A 73 -14.87 -27.35 -5.15
CA THR A 73 -14.81 -26.58 -3.89
C THR A 73 -16.18 -26.01 -3.56
N VAL A 74 -16.79 -26.48 -2.50
CA VAL A 74 -18.13 -26.06 -2.04
C VAL A 74 -18.07 -24.93 -1.00
N ALA A 75 -16.96 -24.83 -0.28
CA ALA A 75 -16.72 -23.76 0.69
C ALA A 75 -15.22 -23.54 0.86
N LYS A 76 -14.83 -22.29 1.10
CA LYS A 76 -13.44 -21.91 1.39
C LYS A 76 -13.40 -20.80 2.42
N GLN A 77 -12.36 -20.79 3.23
CA GLN A 77 -12.11 -19.76 4.23
C GLN A 77 -10.60 -19.48 4.30
N GLN A 78 -10.24 -18.23 4.48
CA GLN A 78 -8.89 -17.84 4.85
C GLN A 78 -8.90 -17.31 6.28
N LEU A 79 -7.99 -17.84 7.10
CA LEU A 79 -7.81 -17.46 8.49
C LEU A 79 -6.43 -16.82 8.67
N VAL A 80 -6.36 -15.73 9.42
CA VAL A 80 -5.11 -15.08 9.75
C VAL A 80 -4.49 -15.76 10.96
N LEU A 81 -3.33 -16.39 10.77
CA LEU A 81 -2.54 -16.99 11.86
C LEU A 81 -1.62 -15.96 12.51
N ASN A 82 -1.02 -15.11 11.68
CA ASN A 82 -0.24 -13.96 12.11
C ASN A 82 -0.50 -12.81 11.12
N PRO A 83 -0.97 -11.65 11.59
CA PRO A 83 -1.31 -10.54 10.71
C PRO A 83 -0.05 -9.91 10.09
N TYR A 84 -0.21 -9.34 8.91
CA TYR A 84 0.79 -8.46 8.32
C TYR A 84 1.03 -7.27 9.25
N LYS A 85 2.30 -7.01 9.52
CA LYS A 85 2.73 -5.79 10.21
C LYS A 85 3.40 -4.90 9.18
N ALA A 86 2.79 -3.77 8.89
CA ALA A 86 3.43 -2.78 8.04
C ALA A 86 4.78 -2.37 8.66
N PRO A 87 5.84 -2.22 7.85
CA PRO A 87 7.09 -1.65 8.33
C PRO A 87 6.82 -0.25 8.88
N SER A 88 7.58 0.15 9.90
CA SER A 88 7.52 1.53 10.39
C SER A 88 7.89 2.47 9.24
N MET A 89 7.00 3.43 8.97
CA MET A 89 7.23 4.50 8.00
C MET A 89 8.05 5.65 8.61
N GLU A 90 8.78 5.39 9.71
CA GLU A 90 9.70 6.38 10.25
C GLU A 90 10.86 6.57 9.29
N LEU A 91 10.98 7.79 8.79
CA LEU A 91 12.10 8.18 7.96
C LEU A 91 13.32 8.38 8.87
N LYS A 92 14.26 7.45 8.83
CA LYS A 92 15.49 7.53 9.61
C LYS A 92 16.65 7.90 8.71
N ASN A 93 17.56 8.75 9.22
CA ASN A 93 18.84 8.94 8.59
C ASN A 93 19.70 7.69 8.81
N GLN A 94 20.42 7.25 7.81
CA GLN A 94 21.41 6.18 7.98
C GLN A 94 22.77 6.78 8.32
N ALA A 95 23.36 6.31 9.41
CA ALA A 95 24.74 6.60 9.74
C ALA A 95 25.66 5.77 8.84
N LYS A 96 26.57 6.41 8.11
CA LYS A 96 27.69 5.71 7.48
C LYS A 96 28.62 5.16 8.56
N SER A 97 29.41 4.17 8.25
CA SER A 97 30.25 3.36 9.15
C SER A 97 31.17 4.12 10.13
N ASN A 98 31.25 5.45 10.07
CA ASN A 98 32.09 6.31 10.88
C ASN A 98 31.34 7.37 11.69
N TRP A 99 30.04 7.16 11.99
CA TRP A 99 29.22 8.07 12.80
C TRP A 99 28.93 9.46 12.17
N GLU A 100 29.41 9.74 10.95
CA GLU A 100 29.06 10.96 10.22
C GLU A 100 27.79 10.75 9.40
N VAL A 101 26.73 11.46 9.76
CA VAL A 101 25.53 11.60 8.93
C VAL A 101 25.78 12.80 8.02
N VAL A 102 25.88 12.56 6.71
CA VAL A 102 25.96 13.66 5.73
C VAL A 102 24.55 14.21 5.54
N GLU A 103 24.35 15.48 5.87
CA GLU A 103 23.06 16.15 5.69
C GLU A 103 22.77 16.39 4.20
N PRO A 104 21.48 16.32 3.77
CA PRO A 104 21.12 16.77 2.44
C PRO A 104 21.38 18.26 2.30
N THR A 105 21.84 18.68 1.14
CA THR A 105 22.16 20.10 0.84
C THR A 105 20.99 20.74 0.12
N LEU A 106 20.55 21.89 0.61
CA LEU A 106 19.59 22.74 -0.10
C LEU A 106 20.36 23.73 -0.98
N LYS A 107 20.06 23.72 -2.28
CA LYS A 107 20.67 24.64 -3.27
C LYS A 107 19.60 25.47 -3.95
N GLU A 108 19.84 26.77 -4.01
CA GLU A 108 19.00 27.72 -4.75
C GLU A 108 19.72 28.27 -5.98
N ASN A 109 20.51 27.43 -6.66
CA ASN A 109 21.34 27.88 -7.79
C ASN A 109 20.55 28.23 -9.06
N ASP A 110 19.23 27.95 -9.08
CA ASP A 110 18.37 28.30 -10.18
C ASP A 110 17.19 29.11 -9.64
N GLU A 111 16.85 30.24 -10.28
CA GLU A 111 15.68 31.06 -9.92
C GLU A 111 14.38 30.22 -9.96
N ARG A 112 14.37 29.16 -10.74
CA ARG A 112 13.19 28.32 -11.00
C ARG A 112 13.05 27.12 -10.05
N TYR A 113 14.16 26.46 -9.69
CA TYR A 113 14.09 25.20 -8.96
C TYR A 113 14.68 25.31 -7.55
N LEU A 114 13.98 24.71 -6.59
CA LEU A 114 14.52 24.36 -5.30
C LEU A 114 15.08 22.96 -5.40
N ILE A 115 16.36 22.79 -5.09
CA ILE A 115 17.10 21.55 -5.25
C ILE A 115 17.48 21.00 -3.88
N VAL A 116 17.19 19.73 -3.65
CA VAL A 116 17.68 18.94 -2.51
C VAL A 116 18.65 17.90 -3.05
N ASP A 117 19.93 18.11 -2.82
CA ASP A 117 21.00 17.20 -3.24
C ASP A 117 21.53 16.40 -2.06
N GLY A 118 21.80 15.13 -2.29
CA GLY A 118 22.59 14.24 -1.43
C GLY A 118 23.69 13.56 -2.21
N GLU A 119 24.38 12.61 -1.57
CA GLU A 119 25.50 11.90 -2.23
C GLU A 119 25.04 11.12 -3.47
N ASN A 120 23.88 10.47 -3.38
CA ASN A 120 23.39 9.55 -4.42
C ASN A 120 21.99 9.92 -4.91
N PHE A 121 21.47 11.12 -4.59
CA PHE A 121 20.15 11.53 -5.04
C PHE A 121 20.11 13.03 -5.37
N ARG A 122 19.15 13.38 -6.21
CA ARG A 122 18.79 14.76 -6.55
C ARG A 122 17.28 14.86 -6.67
N ILE A 123 16.70 15.81 -5.94
CA ILE A 123 15.26 16.08 -5.90
C ILE A 123 15.06 17.55 -6.24
N GLU A 124 14.13 17.86 -7.16
CA GLU A 124 13.86 19.23 -7.58
C GLU A 124 12.37 19.56 -7.44
N PHE A 125 12.09 20.73 -6.88
CA PHE A 125 10.76 21.32 -6.81
C PHE A 125 10.72 22.57 -7.70
N ASP A 126 9.71 22.69 -8.56
CA ASP A 126 9.49 23.88 -9.40
C ASP A 126 8.85 24.99 -8.55
N LYS A 127 9.58 26.09 -8.34
CA LYS A 127 9.13 27.24 -7.53
C LYS A 127 7.90 27.94 -8.10
N LEU A 128 7.60 27.77 -9.40
CA LEU A 128 6.43 28.40 -10.03
C LEU A 128 5.11 27.73 -9.61
N ASN A 129 5.14 26.44 -9.35
CA ASN A 129 3.94 25.66 -9.05
C ASN A 129 4.03 24.83 -7.76
N GLY A 130 5.21 24.76 -7.14
CA GLY A 130 5.46 24.01 -5.91
C GLY A 130 5.50 22.49 -6.08
N TYR A 131 5.44 21.96 -7.31
CA TYR A 131 5.41 20.52 -7.55
C TYR A 131 6.81 19.92 -7.60
N LEU A 132 6.92 18.67 -7.15
CA LEU A 132 8.09 17.85 -7.40
C LEU A 132 8.22 17.62 -8.91
N SER A 133 9.35 18.04 -9.48
CA SER A 133 9.63 18.01 -10.93
C SER A 133 10.71 16.99 -11.29
N LYS A 134 11.58 16.61 -10.34
CA LYS A 134 12.62 15.60 -10.53
C LYS A 134 12.84 14.81 -9.26
N TYR A 135 13.03 13.50 -9.43
CA TYR A 135 13.46 12.60 -8.37
C TYR A 135 14.43 11.58 -8.96
N GLN A 136 15.69 11.73 -8.65
CA GLN A 136 16.78 10.88 -9.14
C GLN A 136 17.50 10.21 -7.98
N VAL A 137 17.77 8.92 -8.07
CA VAL A 137 18.50 8.14 -7.07
C VAL A 137 19.51 7.25 -7.79
N ASN A 138 20.77 7.25 -7.34
CA ASN A 138 21.86 6.49 -7.97
C ASN A 138 22.00 6.73 -9.49
N GLY A 139 21.74 7.94 -9.95
CA GLY A 139 21.76 8.31 -11.37
C GLY A 139 20.53 7.86 -12.18
N LEU A 140 19.57 7.16 -11.55
CA LEU A 140 18.33 6.72 -12.18
C LEU A 140 17.22 7.73 -11.93
N ASP A 141 16.63 8.26 -12.99
CA ASP A 141 15.45 9.12 -12.90
C ASP A 141 14.19 8.28 -12.60
N MET A 142 13.54 8.58 -11.47
CA MET A 142 12.31 7.94 -11.02
C MET A 142 11.07 8.56 -11.64
N MET A 143 11.22 9.71 -12.30
CA MET A 143 10.14 10.44 -12.96
C MET A 143 10.50 10.67 -14.44
N LYS A 144 9.47 10.65 -15.29
CA LYS A 144 9.65 11.02 -16.70
C LYS A 144 10.00 12.50 -16.79
N GLU A 145 10.94 12.84 -17.64
CA GLU A 145 11.32 14.24 -17.94
C GLU A 145 10.10 15.10 -18.30
N GLY A 146 10.00 16.29 -17.73
CA GLY A 146 8.89 17.21 -17.91
C GLY A 146 7.60 16.85 -17.19
N SER A 147 7.60 15.75 -16.40
CA SER A 147 6.45 15.40 -15.56
C SER A 147 6.54 16.05 -14.18
N TYR A 148 5.39 16.11 -13.49
CA TYR A 148 5.27 16.60 -12.12
C TYR A 148 4.49 15.61 -11.26
N LEU A 149 4.88 15.46 -10.00
CA LEU A 149 4.04 14.81 -9.02
C LEU A 149 2.99 15.81 -8.55
N LYS A 150 1.76 15.64 -9.05
CA LYS A 150 0.63 16.52 -8.74
C LYS A 150 -0.36 15.85 -7.81
N PRO A 151 -1.00 16.60 -6.89
CA PRO A 151 -2.16 16.11 -6.16
C PRO A 151 -3.28 15.70 -7.13
N ASN A 152 -3.87 14.54 -6.89
CA ASN A 152 -4.99 14.05 -7.68
C ASN A 152 -6.19 13.80 -6.77
N PHE A 153 -7.33 14.41 -7.09
CA PHE A 153 -8.59 14.31 -6.34
C PHE A 153 -9.66 13.54 -7.10
N TRP A 154 -9.31 12.92 -8.23
CA TRP A 154 -10.27 12.26 -9.09
C TRP A 154 -9.89 10.80 -9.35
N ARG A 155 -10.89 9.94 -9.38
CA ARG A 155 -10.78 8.58 -9.87
C ARG A 155 -11.76 8.34 -11.02
N ALA A 156 -11.57 7.29 -11.79
CA ALA A 156 -12.55 6.87 -12.80
C ALA A 156 -13.91 6.57 -12.12
N PRO A 157 -15.01 7.18 -12.57
CA PRO A 157 -16.34 6.88 -12.04
C PRO A 157 -16.73 5.42 -12.30
N THR A 158 -17.39 4.81 -11.32
CA THR A 158 -18.03 3.50 -11.44
C THR A 158 -19.49 3.65 -11.85
N ASP A 159 -20.19 2.55 -12.17
CA ASP A 159 -21.60 2.55 -12.50
C ASP A 159 -22.47 3.15 -11.37
N ASN A 160 -22.10 2.88 -10.12
CA ASN A 160 -22.78 3.47 -8.96
C ASN A 160 -22.61 5.00 -8.90
N ASP A 161 -21.42 5.49 -9.27
CA ASP A 161 -21.18 6.94 -9.35
C ASP A 161 -22.03 7.58 -10.44
N PHE A 162 -22.18 6.92 -11.60
CA PHE A 162 -23.06 7.38 -12.68
C PHE A 162 -24.51 7.41 -12.25
N GLY A 163 -25.00 6.37 -11.58
CA GLY A 163 -26.35 6.32 -11.03
C GLY A 163 -26.66 7.43 -10.02
N ALA A 164 -25.68 7.82 -9.21
CA ALA A 164 -25.78 8.91 -8.24
C ALA A 164 -25.41 10.29 -8.81
N TYR A 165 -25.08 10.39 -10.09
CA TYR A 165 -24.63 11.61 -10.78
C TYR A 165 -23.37 12.25 -10.15
N LEU A 166 -22.52 11.49 -9.46
CA LEU A 166 -21.36 12.02 -8.76
C LEU A 166 -20.34 12.65 -9.71
N GLN A 167 -20.17 12.10 -10.91
CA GLN A 167 -19.31 12.64 -11.96
C GLN A 167 -19.71 14.03 -12.45
N ARG A 168 -20.99 14.43 -12.23
CA ARG A 168 -21.50 15.79 -12.53
C ARG A 168 -21.42 16.68 -11.29
N ARG A 169 -21.89 16.17 -10.15
CA ARG A 169 -21.95 16.94 -8.89
C ARG A 169 -20.57 17.35 -8.39
N TYR A 170 -19.56 16.49 -8.61
CA TYR A 170 -18.19 16.71 -8.16
C TYR A 170 -17.19 16.90 -9.33
N ALA A 171 -17.70 17.33 -10.49
CA ALA A 171 -16.87 17.55 -11.70
C ALA A 171 -15.68 18.51 -11.47
N VAL A 172 -15.81 19.46 -10.56
CA VAL A 172 -14.77 20.40 -10.16
C VAL A 172 -13.50 19.71 -9.68
N TRP A 173 -13.64 18.55 -9.03
CA TRP A 173 -12.49 17.79 -8.50
C TRP A 173 -11.69 17.03 -9.58
N LYS A 174 -12.21 16.96 -10.81
CA LYS A 174 -11.48 16.32 -11.92
C LYS A 174 -10.24 17.11 -12.33
N ASN A 175 -10.37 18.43 -12.38
CA ASN A 175 -9.27 19.34 -12.71
C ASN A 175 -9.41 20.65 -11.92
N PRO A 176 -9.28 20.63 -10.59
CA PRO A 176 -9.38 21.86 -9.80
C PRO A 176 -8.20 22.77 -10.10
N THR A 177 -8.43 24.07 -10.03
CA THR A 177 -7.33 25.04 -10.02
C THR A 177 -6.57 24.92 -8.70
N ILE A 178 -5.29 24.61 -8.76
CA ILE A 178 -4.40 24.51 -7.60
C ILE A 178 -3.42 25.68 -7.70
N LYS A 179 -3.56 26.67 -6.82
CA LYS A 179 -2.71 27.87 -6.78
C LYS A 179 -1.67 27.74 -5.70
N LEU A 180 -0.39 27.87 -6.04
CA LEU A 180 0.68 27.93 -5.06
C LEU A 180 0.55 29.22 -4.22
N VAL A 181 0.55 29.07 -2.90
CA VAL A 181 0.54 30.15 -1.92
C VAL A 181 1.95 30.38 -1.38
N SER A 182 2.62 29.31 -0.97
CA SER A 182 3.98 29.36 -0.45
C SER A 182 4.72 28.05 -0.65
N LEU A 183 6.04 28.15 -0.83
CA LEU A 183 6.98 27.05 -0.76
C LEU A 183 8.08 27.48 0.21
N GLN A 184 8.24 26.74 1.30
CA GLN A 184 9.22 26.98 2.35
C GLN A 184 10.13 25.78 2.49
N GLN A 185 11.37 26.02 2.93
CA GLN A 185 12.39 25.00 3.08
C GLN A 185 13.17 25.20 4.38
N ARG A 186 13.57 24.10 4.99
CA ARG A 186 14.48 24.12 6.14
C ARG A 186 15.19 22.78 6.30
N ILE A 187 16.31 22.78 7.01
CA ILE A 187 16.95 21.57 7.52
C ILE A 187 16.61 21.46 9.00
N ALA A 188 16.13 20.28 9.41
CA ALA A 188 15.90 19.94 10.81
C ALA A 188 16.16 18.45 11.01
N ASP A 189 16.76 18.06 12.12
CA ASP A 189 17.08 16.67 12.45
C ASP A 189 17.86 15.95 11.32
N GLN A 190 18.74 16.67 10.64
CA GLN A 190 19.54 16.18 9.50
C GLN A 190 18.67 15.72 8.31
N GLN A 191 17.49 16.29 8.17
CA GLN A 191 16.56 16.03 7.06
C GLN A 191 16.18 17.35 6.39
N ALA A 192 15.99 17.31 5.08
CA ALA A 192 15.41 18.44 4.37
C ALA A 192 13.88 18.38 4.48
N ILE A 193 13.28 19.49 4.89
CA ILE A 193 11.85 19.65 5.03
C ILE A 193 11.40 20.73 4.06
N ILE A 194 10.49 20.36 3.15
CA ILE A 194 9.87 21.27 2.18
C ILE A 194 8.38 21.33 2.48
N GLU A 195 7.89 22.51 2.75
CA GLU A 195 6.49 22.78 3.08
C GLU A 195 5.84 23.60 1.97
N VAL A 196 4.80 23.08 1.37
CA VAL A 196 4.11 23.69 0.24
C VAL A 196 2.64 23.90 0.58
N ALA A 197 2.17 25.13 0.45
CA ALA A 197 0.78 25.49 0.68
C ALA A 197 0.09 25.89 -0.63
N TYR A 198 -1.10 25.39 -0.83
CA TYR A 198 -1.94 25.64 -2.00
C TYR A 198 -3.35 26.09 -1.60
N GLU A 199 -3.98 26.86 -2.48
CA GLU A 199 -5.41 27.14 -2.46
C GLU A 199 -6.12 26.50 -3.65
N LEU A 200 -7.33 26.00 -3.41
CA LEU A 200 -8.25 25.48 -4.41
C LEU A 200 -9.50 26.38 -4.42
N PRO A 201 -9.50 27.49 -5.19
CA PRO A 201 -10.50 28.53 -5.07
C PRO A 201 -11.92 28.07 -5.38
N GLU A 202 -12.10 27.18 -6.38
CA GLU A 202 -13.43 26.72 -6.81
C GLU A 202 -14.19 25.93 -5.72
N VAL A 203 -13.43 25.36 -4.76
CA VAL A 203 -14.00 24.54 -3.67
C VAL A 203 -13.72 25.17 -2.29
N SER A 204 -13.14 26.38 -2.26
CA SER A 204 -12.79 27.10 -1.03
C SER A 204 -11.96 26.24 -0.06
N ALA A 205 -11.04 25.42 -0.60
CA ALA A 205 -10.21 24.51 0.16
C ALA A 205 -8.74 24.95 0.15
N LYS A 206 -7.98 24.43 1.13
CA LYS A 206 -6.53 24.55 1.22
C LYS A 206 -5.91 23.16 1.21
N LEU A 207 -4.74 23.05 0.60
CA LEU A 207 -3.93 21.82 0.62
C LEU A 207 -2.53 22.20 1.09
N ASN A 208 -2.06 21.54 2.14
CA ASN A 208 -0.70 21.67 2.60
C ASN A 208 0.00 20.32 2.40
N LEU A 209 1.19 20.37 1.83
CA LEU A 209 2.04 19.19 1.64
C LEU A 209 3.37 19.43 2.37
N THR A 210 3.80 18.45 3.14
CA THR A 210 5.11 18.44 3.78
C THR A 210 5.91 17.27 3.24
N TYR A 211 7.04 17.57 2.65
CA TYR A 211 8.02 16.59 2.17
C TYR A 211 9.18 16.54 3.16
N VAL A 212 9.42 15.40 3.76
CA VAL A 212 10.57 15.15 4.63
C VAL A 212 11.51 14.20 3.91
N ILE A 213 12.74 14.63 3.67
CA ILE A 213 13.73 13.93 2.85
C ILE A 213 14.96 13.63 3.72
N ASN A 214 15.33 12.36 3.84
CA ASN A 214 16.50 11.95 4.61
C ASN A 214 17.79 12.03 3.78
N ASN A 215 18.92 11.68 4.39
CA ASN A 215 20.23 11.72 3.77
C ASN A 215 20.46 10.66 2.67
N GLU A 216 19.53 9.73 2.46
CA GLU A 216 19.56 8.75 1.36
C GLU A 216 18.60 9.09 0.21
N GLY A 217 17.86 10.19 0.34
CA GLY A 217 16.85 10.59 -0.62
C GLY A 217 15.50 9.88 -0.45
N ALA A 218 15.32 9.08 0.60
CA ALA A 218 14.00 8.56 0.92
C ALA A 218 13.11 9.71 1.40
N MET A 219 11.86 9.73 0.90
CA MET A 219 10.96 10.85 1.08
C MET A 219 9.63 10.38 1.69
N LYS A 220 9.19 11.10 2.72
CA LYS A 220 7.86 11.00 3.31
C LYS A 220 7.06 12.23 2.92
N VAL A 221 5.85 12.03 2.43
CA VAL A 221 4.90 13.10 2.06
C VAL A 221 3.67 13.00 2.96
N THR A 222 3.28 14.10 3.56
CA THR A 222 2.10 14.21 4.45
C THR A 222 1.31 15.45 4.15
#